data_9f2efe5cc05457bdf8c07bfc008fb10d
#
_entry.id   9f2efe5cc05457bdf8c07bfc008fb10d
#
_cell.length_a   1.000
_cell.length_b   1.000
_cell.length_c   1.000
_cell.angle_alpha   90.00
_cell.angle_beta   90.00
_cell.angle_gamma   90.00
#
_symmetry.space_group_name_H-M   'P 1'
#
loop_
_entity.id
_entity.type
_entity.pdbx_description
1 polymer ?
#
loop_
_entity_poly.entity_id
_entity_poly.type
_entity_poly.pdbx_seq_one_letter_code
_entity_poly.pdbx_strand_id
1 'polypeptide(L)'
;SETARFAEKITRRVLENQLETCWNLGVYYDCLNFESQIIRSGLWNDIFEKLKGMDLVEFKNDGKNAGCWVIRGENNEEDKVIVRSNGTATYIAKDIPYAAWKLGLLKDPFNYKKYEKTQPGIRILWQTTLVDSSDPQQNFSGEKVITVIDSRQARLQEIITMLMSKFK
;
A
#
# COMPACT_ATOMS: atom_id res chain seq x y z
N SER A 1 0.72 -10.74 -19.95
CA SER A 1 1.73 -11.66 -20.52
C SER A 1 1.63 -13.04 -19.85
N GLU A 2 2.15 -14.07 -20.47
CA GLU A 2 2.21 -15.43 -19.92
C GLU A 2 3.02 -15.47 -18.63
N THR A 3 4.14 -14.77 -18.58
CA THR A 3 4.99 -14.61 -17.40
C THR A 3 4.22 -14.02 -16.21
N ALA A 4 3.37 -13.01 -16.45
CA ALA A 4 2.58 -12.41 -15.40
C ALA A 4 1.55 -13.39 -14.83
N ARG A 5 0.89 -14.18 -15.68
CA ARG A 5 -0.05 -15.24 -15.23
C ARG A 5 0.65 -16.34 -14.44
N PHE A 6 1.85 -16.72 -14.86
CA PHE A 6 2.66 -17.71 -14.14
C PHE A 6 3.08 -17.18 -12.77
N ALA A 7 3.58 -15.94 -12.68
CA ALA A 7 3.93 -15.29 -11.42
C ALA A 7 2.73 -15.20 -10.48
N GLU A 8 1.55 -14.80 -10.98
CA GLU A 8 0.32 -14.75 -10.19
C GLU A 8 -0.06 -16.13 -9.61
N LYS A 9 0.05 -17.19 -10.41
CA LYS A 9 -0.23 -18.56 -9.95
C LYS A 9 0.70 -19.01 -8.83
N ILE A 10 2.00 -18.68 -8.93
CA ILE A 10 2.97 -18.99 -7.86
C ILE A 10 2.63 -18.17 -6.61
N THR A 11 2.40 -16.87 -6.76
CA THR A 11 2.08 -15.98 -5.63
C THR A 11 0.84 -16.45 -4.88
N ARG A 12 -0.22 -16.85 -5.57
CA ARG A 12 -1.43 -17.40 -4.95
C ARG A 12 -1.14 -18.65 -4.16
N ARG A 13 -0.38 -19.58 -4.72
CA ARG A 13 -0.03 -20.84 -4.05
C ARG A 13 0.81 -20.63 -2.79
N VAL A 14 1.76 -19.70 -2.85
CA VAL A 14 2.55 -19.30 -1.68
C VAL A 14 1.66 -18.66 -0.61
N LEU A 15 0.76 -17.75 -1.02
CA LEU A 15 -0.19 -17.10 -0.12
C LEU A 15 -1.09 -18.12 0.58
N GLU A 16 -1.62 -19.10 -0.13
CA GLU A 16 -2.46 -20.14 0.45
C GLU A 16 -1.75 -20.94 1.55
N ASN A 17 -0.49 -21.32 1.32
CA ASN A 17 0.33 -21.99 2.33
C ASN A 17 0.61 -21.10 3.54
N GLN A 18 0.85 -19.79 3.31
CA GLN A 18 1.03 -18.83 4.39
C GLN A 18 -0.25 -18.63 5.20
N LEU A 19 -1.41 -18.55 4.54
CA LEU A 19 -2.71 -18.48 5.23
C LEU A 19 -2.96 -19.70 6.10
N GLU A 20 -2.69 -20.91 5.61
CA GLU A 20 -2.81 -22.14 6.41
C GLU A 20 -1.92 -22.10 7.67
N THR A 21 -0.68 -21.63 7.52
CA THR A 21 0.23 -21.46 8.65
C THR A 21 -0.34 -20.46 9.66
N CYS A 22 -0.85 -19.32 9.20
CA CYS A 22 -1.47 -18.31 10.06
C CYS A 22 -2.70 -18.87 10.76
N TRP A 23 -3.58 -19.57 10.07
CA TRP A 23 -4.77 -20.18 10.65
C TRP A 23 -4.44 -21.22 11.72
N ASN A 24 -3.40 -22.03 11.50
CA ASN A 24 -2.91 -22.98 12.50
C ASN A 24 -2.37 -22.29 13.76
N LEU A 25 -1.93 -21.04 13.64
CA LEU A 25 -1.52 -20.19 14.75
C LEU A 25 -2.67 -19.36 15.34
N GLY A 26 -3.90 -19.54 14.87
CA GLY A 26 -5.07 -18.78 15.31
C GLY A 26 -5.11 -17.35 14.78
N VAL A 27 -4.34 -17.00 13.74
CA VAL A 27 -4.33 -15.71 13.10
C VAL A 27 -5.24 -15.73 11.88
N TYR A 28 -6.26 -14.86 11.86
CA TYR A 28 -7.26 -14.76 10.80
C TYR A 28 -7.24 -13.36 10.20
N TYR A 29 -7.66 -13.26 8.93
CA TYR A 29 -7.67 -12.02 8.18
C TYR A 29 -9.09 -11.67 7.73
N ASP A 30 -9.40 -10.39 7.68
CA ASP A 30 -10.67 -9.90 7.16
C ASP A 30 -10.57 -9.57 5.67
N CYS A 31 -9.41 -9.05 5.21
CA CYS A 31 -9.21 -8.68 3.81
C CYS A 31 -7.77 -8.88 3.34
N LEU A 32 -7.62 -9.41 2.14
CA LEU A 32 -6.35 -9.51 1.41
C LEU A 32 -6.26 -8.41 0.35
N ASN A 33 -5.15 -7.66 0.37
CA ASN A 33 -4.82 -6.67 -0.66
C ASN A 33 -3.57 -7.11 -1.41
N PHE A 34 -3.61 -7.01 -2.75
CA PHE A 34 -2.47 -7.33 -3.58
C PHE A 34 -1.74 -6.05 -3.98
N GLU A 35 -0.44 -6.00 -3.75
CA GLU A 35 0.42 -4.85 -4.09
C GLU A 35 0.23 -4.38 -5.53
N SER A 36 0.10 -5.32 -6.47
CA SER A 36 -0.14 -5.00 -7.87
C SER A 36 -1.46 -4.26 -8.14
N GLN A 37 -2.47 -4.43 -7.28
CA GLN A 37 -3.73 -3.70 -7.36
C GLN A 37 -3.56 -2.28 -6.83
N ILE A 38 -2.81 -2.08 -5.74
CA ILE A 38 -2.49 -0.75 -5.19
C ILE A 38 -1.78 0.09 -6.26
N ILE A 39 -0.80 -0.49 -6.95
CA ILE A 39 -0.07 0.19 -8.03
C ILE A 39 -1.00 0.59 -9.19
N ARG A 40 -1.96 -0.27 -9.55
CA ARG A 40 -2.86 -0.07 -10.70
C ARG A 40 -4.13 0.71 -10.37
N SER A 41 -4.42 0.95 -9.10
CA SER A 41 -5.66 1.58 -8.62
C SER A 41 -5.74 3.08 -8.90
N GLY A 42 -4.63 3.72 -9.25
CA GLY A 42 -4.55 5.18 -9.36
C GLY A 42 -4.29 5.91 -8.02
N LEU A 43 -4.37 5.23 -6.88
CA LEU A 43 -4.17 5.81 -5.55
C LEU A 43 -2.86 6.59 -5.42
N TRP A 44 -1.79 6.15 -6.13
CA TRP A 44 -0.52 6.86 -6.13
C TRP A 44 -0.66 8.26 -6.73
N ASN A 45 -1.31 8.38 -7.87
CA ASN A 45 -1.49 9.68 -8.52
C ASN A 45 -2.29 10.63 -7.62
N ASP A 46 -3.37 10.13 -7.02
CA ASP A 46 -4.24 10.93 -6.15
C ASP A 46 -3.48 11.46 -4.92
N ILE A 47 -2.71 10.61 -4.24
CA ILE A 47 -1.95 11.03 -3.06
C ILE A 47 -0.77 11.91 -3.44
N PHE A 48 -0.10 11.62 -4.57
CA PHE A 48 1.06 12.39 -5.00
C PHE A 48 0.69 13.84 -5.36
N GLU A 49 -0.44 14.06 -6.03
CA GLU A 49 -0.96 15.41 -6.27
C GLU A 49 -1.29 16.15 -4.97
N LYS A 50 -1.89 15.45 -4.00
CA LYS A 50 -2.13 16.02 -2.67
C LYS A 50 -0.83 16.39 -1.95
N LEU A 51 0.18 15.51 -1.96
CA LEU A 51 1.49 15.76 -1.36
C LEU A 51 2.18 17.00 -1.98
N LYS A 52 2.09 17.15 -3.29
CA LYS A 52 2.59 18.35 -3.99
C LYS A 52 1.82 19.60 -3.58
N GLY A 53 0.50 19.54 -3.55
CA GLY A 53 -0.36 20.67 -3.15
C GLY A 53 -0.15 21.12 -1.70
N MET A 54 0.35 20.25 -0.84
CA MET A 54 0.69 20.55 0.56
C MET A 54 2.17 20.88 0.79
N ASP A 55 2.98 20.97 -0.27
CA ASP A 55 4.44 21.21 -0.22
C ASP A 55 5.20 20.17 0.65
N LEU A 56 4.71 18.93 0.68
CA LEU A 56 5.32 17.82 1.43
C LEU A 56 6.35 17.06 0.60
N VAL A 57 6.40 17.31 -0.69
CA VAL A 57 7.39 16.74 -1.62
C VAL A 57 8.01 17.83 -2.46
N GLU A 58 9.28 17.67 -2.79
CA GLU A 58 10.08 18.63 -3.54
C GLU A 58 10.73 17.96 -4.75
N PHE A 59 10.73 18.67 -5.89
CA PHE A 59 11.53 18.26 -7.04
C PHE A 59 12.94 18.87 -6.93
N LYS A 60 13.96 18.04 -6.98
CA LYS A 60 15.37 18.47 -6.90
C LYS A 60 15.89 18.75 -8.29
N ASN A 61 16.31 19.99 -8.51
CA ASN A 61 16.92 20.44 -9.77
C ASN A 61 18.42 20.15 -9.84
N ASP A 62 19.09 20.00 -8.69
CA ASP A 62 20.53 19.84 -8.57
C ASP A 62 20.93 18.90 -7.41
N GLY A 63 22.22 18.70 -7.22
CA GLY A 63 22.78 17.88 -6.16
C GLY A 63 22.64 16.36 -6.37
N LYS A 64 22.81 15.60 -5.29
CA LYS A 64 22.80 14.12 -5.27
C LYS A 64 21.50 13.52 -5.82
N ASN A 65 20.38 14.21 -5.60
CA ASN A 65 19.04 13.76 -5.96
C ASN A 65 18.47 14.52 -7.17
N ALA A 66 19.30 15.10 -8.01
CA ALA A 66 18.85 15.86 -9.19
C ALA A 66 17.88 15.05 -10.06
N GLY A 67 16.78 15.67 -10.48
CA GLY A 67 15.71 15.05 -11.26
C GLY A 67 14.76 14.16 -10.48
N CYS A 68 14.93 14.04 -9.15
CA CYS A 68 14.08 13.22 -8.32
C CYS A 68 13.03 14.04 -7.58
N TRP A 69 11.90 13.43 -7.25
CA TRP A 69 10.99 13.91 -6.21
C TRP A 69 11.37 13.29 -4.88
N VAL A 70 11.45 14.11 -3.86
CA VAL A 70 11.88 13.71 -2.51
C VAL A 70 10.91 14.21 -1.45
N ILE A 71 10.84 13.50 -0.33
CA ILE A 71 10.35 14.00 0.95
C ILE A 71 11.56 14.53 1.68
N ARG A 72 11.50 15.78 2.15
CA ARG A 72 12.60 16.40 2.90
C ARG A 72 12.89 15.65 4.19
N GLY A 73 14.15 15.41 4.45
CA GLY A 73 14.61 14.92 5.74
C GLY A 73 14.47 16.00 6.81
N GLU A 74 14.03 15.63 8.00
CA GLU A 74 14.00 16.51 9.18
C GLU A 74 15.27 16.27 10.02
N ASN A 75 15.67 17.27 10.83
CA ASN A 75 16.77 17.15 11.81
C ASN A 75 18.11 16.66 11.25
N ASN A 76 18.56 17.19 10.10
CA ASN A 76 19.76 16.79 9.37
C ASN A 76 19.74 15.38 8.77
N GLU A 77 18.59 14.79 8.64
CA GLU A 77 18.46 13.53 7.93
C GLU A 77 18.45 13.71 6.41
N GLU A 78 18.88 12.67 5.69
CA GLU A 78 18.86 12.69 4.22
C GLU A 78 17.44 12.70 3.67
N ASP A 79 17.24 13.44 2.57
CA ASP A 79 16.00 13.43 1.79
C ASP A 79 15.65 12.02 1.33
N LYS A 80 14.38 11.66 1.39
CA LYS A 80 13.89 10.37 0.93
C LYS A 80 13.36 10.46 -0.50
N VAL A 81 14.07 9.85 -1.45
CA VAL A 81 13.61 9.77 -2.84
C VAL A 81 12.34 8.91 -2.93
N ILE A 82 11.27 9.47 -3.49
CA ILE A 82 9.99 8.79 -3.76
C ILE A 82 9.79 8.52 -5.25
N VAL A 83 10.23 9.43 -6.12
CA VAL A 83 10.26 9.21 -7.58
C VAL A 83 11.65 9.51 -8.08
N ARG A 84 12.25 8.57 -8.79
CA ARG A 84 13.59 8.71 -9.37
C ARG A 84 13.57 9.61 -10.61
N SER A 85 14.75 10.08 -11.01
CA SER A 85 14.93 10.93 -12.20
C SER A 85 14.42 10.31 -13.51
N ASN A 86 14.34 8.98 -13.57
CA ASN A 86 13.75 8.26 -14.72
C ASN A 86 12.22 8.09 -14.61
N GLY A 87 11.56 8.76 -13.66
CA GLY A 87 10.12 8.67 -13.42
C GLY A 87 9.66 7.43 -12.66
N THR A 88 10.58 6.54 -12.24
CA THR A 88 10.21 5.32 -11.52
C THR A 88 9.94 5.62 -10.05
N ALA A 89 8.74 5.30 -9.58
CA ALA A 89 8.40 5.35 -8.16
C ALA A 89 9.20 4.33 -7.35
N THR A 90 9.66 4.73 -6.16
CA THR A 90 10.34 3.82 -5.23
C THR A 90 9.31 3.00 -4.42
N TYR A 91 9.77 2.06 -3.61
CA TYR A 91 8.86 1.21 -2.83
C TYR A 91 8.00 2.01 -1.83
N ILE A 92 8.51 3.10 -1.26
CA ILE A 92 7.74 3.97 -0.36
C ILE A 92 6.51 4.57 -1.06
N ALA A 93 6.60 4.80 -2.37
CA ALA A 93 5.49 5.30 -3.17
C ALA A 93 4.30 4.32 -3.28
N LYS A 94 4.45 3.06 -2.85
CA LYS A 94 3.36 2.09 -2.73
C LYS A 94 2.75 2.10 -1.33
N ASP A 95 3.59 2.29 -0.32
CA ASP A 95 3.16 2.25 1.08
C ASP A 95 2.40 3.51 1.49
N ILE A 96 2.75 4.67 0.93
CA ILE A 96 2.05 5.95 1.17
C ILE A 96 0.56 5.86 0.76
N PRO A 97 0.21 5.53 -0.51
CA PRO A 97 -1.19 5.45 -0.91
C PRO A 97 -1.95 4.35 -0.18
N TYR A 98 -1.29 3.26 0.16
CA TYR A 98 -1.91 2.18 0.91
C TYR A 98 -2.25 2.59 2.35
N ALA A 99 -1.37 3.34 3.02
CA ALA A 99 -1.65 3.91 4.33
C ALA A 99 -2.80 4.94 4.26
N ALA A 100 -2.77 5.83 3.27
CA ALA A 100 -3.80 6.84 3.07
C ALA A 100 -5.19 6.21 2.78
N TRP A 101 -5.25 5.16 1.98
CA TRP A 101 -6.47 4.40 1.74
C TRP A 101 -7.00 3.74 3.03
N LYS A 102 -6.14 3.06 3.79
CA LYS A 102 -6.53 2.44 5.07
C LYS A 102 -7.04 3.45 6.11
N LEU A 103 -6.58 4.69 6.05
CA LEU A 103 -7.05 5.79 6.91
C LEU A 103 -8.30 6.50 6.36
N GLY A 104 -8.84 6.08 5.23
CA GLY A 104 -9.99 6.72 4.59
C GLY A 104 -9.71 8.13 4.04
N LEU A 105 -8.43 8.49 3.83
CA LEU A 105 -8.01 9.78 3.29
C LEU A 105 -8.16 9.87 1.76
N LEU A 106 -8.34 8.74 1.10
CA LEU A 106 -8.56 8.60 -0.33
C LEU A 106 -9.87 7.86 -0.58
N LYS A 107 -10.51 8.16 -1.72
CA LYS A 107 -11.65 7.39 -2.18
C LYS A 107 -11.21 5.94 -2.40
N ASP A 108 -12.02 4.99 -1.95
CA ASP A 108 -11.77 3.58 -2.17
C ASP A 108 -11.91 3.22 -3.66
N PRO A 109 -10.83 2.77 -4.32
CA PRO A 109 -10.87 2.39 -5.73
C PRO A 109 -11.20 0.92 -5.95
N PHE A 110 -11.36 0.15 -4.87
CA PHE A 110 -11.51 -1.29 -4.95
C PHE A 110 -12.97 -1.73 -4.93
N ASN A 111 -13.25 -2.77 -5.68
CA ASN A 111 -14.36 -3.68 -5.42
C ASN A 111 -13.85 -4.82 -4.52
N TYR A 112 -14.77 -5.59 -3.97
CA TYR A 112 -14.46 -6.68 -3.05
C TYR A 112 -15.10 -7.96 -3.55
N LYS A 113 -14.42 -9.08 -3.32
CA LYS A 113 -14.97 -10.41 -3.54
C LYS A 113 -14.50 -11.36 -2.44
N LYS A 114 -15.30 -12.38 -2.18
CA LYS A 114 -14.92 -13.44 -1.25
C LYS A 114 -13.67 -14.14 -1.78
N TYR A 115 -12.73 -14.42 -0.89
CA TYR A 115 -11.57 -15.23 -1.24
C TYR A 115 -12.00 -16.67 -1.47
N GLU A 116 -11.40 -17.33 -2.46
CA GLU A 116 -11.81 -18.68 -2.88
C GLU A 116 -11.63 -19.74 -1.77
N LYS A 117 -10.60 -19.56 -0.94
CA LYS A 117 -10.32 -20.48 0.17
C LYS A 117 -10.96 -19.98 1.45
N THR A 118 -11.77 -20.82 2.06
CA THR A 118 -12.47 -20.52 3.31
C THR A 118 -11.52 -20.64 4.50
N GLN A 119 -11.41 -19.58 5.30
CA GLN A 119 -10.70 -19.65 6.56
C GLN A 119 -11.56 -20.32 7.66
N PRO A 120 -10.94 -20.93 8.67
CA PRO A 120 -11.68 -21.49 9.80
C PRO A 120 -12.54 -20.46 10.53
N GLY A 121 -13.69 -20.89 11.07
CA GLY A 121 -14.60 -20.02 11.79
C GLY A 121 -15.67 -19.37 10.91
N ILE A 122 -16.31 -18.32 11.43
CA ILE A 122 -17.48 -17.67 10.81
C ILE A 122 -17.07 -16.50 9.91
N ARG A 123 -15.85 -16.02 10.02
CA ARG A 123 -15.39 -14.81 9.31
C ARG A 123 -15.13 -15.10 7.84
N ILE A 124 -15.74 -14.30 6.98
CA ILE A 124 -15.46 -14.30 5.54
C ILE A 124 -14.11 -13.62 5.32
N LEU A 125 -13.22 -14.29 4.58
CA LEU A 125 -12.02 -13.67 4.06
C LEU A 125 -12.34 -12.97 2.74
N TRP A 126 -12.18 -11.65 2.72
CA TRP A 126 -12.37 -10.83 1.53
C TRP A 126 -11.05 -10.66 0.78
N GLN A 127 -11.14 -10.27 -0.47
CA GLN A 127 -9.99 -9.77 -1.24
C GLN A 127 -10.42 -8.56 -2.07
N THR A 128 -9.52 -7.62 -2.22
CA THR A 128 -9.72 -6.50 -3.16
C THR A 128 -9.64 -6.96 -4.61
N THR A 129 -10.33 -6.24 -5.48
CA THR A 129 -10.26 -6.42 -6.94
C THR A 129 -10.46 -5.07 -7.63
N LEU A 130 -9.88 -4.91 -8.84
CA LEU A 130 -10.07 -3.73 -9.70
C LEU A 130 -11.12 -3.98 -10.80
N VAL A 131 -11.67 -5.18 -10.85
CA VAL A 131 -12.77 -5.51 -11.76
C VAL A 131 -14.08 -5.52 -10.99
N ASP A 132 -15.18 -5.33 -11.70
CA ASP A 132 -16.51 -5.38 -11.13
C ASP A 132 -16.76 -6.69 -10.40
N SER A 133 -17.45 -6.61 -9.29
CA SER A 133 -17.83 -7.74 -8.46
C SER A 133 -19.30 -7.70 -8.15
N SER A 134 -19.93 -8.87 -8.13
CA SER A 134 -21.32 -9.05 -7.67
C SER A 134 -21.45 -9.10 -6.16
N ASP A 135 -20.32 -9.25 -5.45
CA ASP A 135 -20.30 -9.22 -4.00
C ASP A 135 -20.51 -7.79 -3.46
N PRO A 136 -21.07 -7.64 -2.26
CA PRO A 136 -21.33 -6.32 -1.69
C PRO A 136 -20.05 -5.56 -1.41
N GLN A 137 -20.11 -4.23 -1.59
CA GLN A 137 -19.02 -3.33 -1.22
C GLN A 137 -18.69 -3.45 0.27
N GLN A 138 -17.41 -3.46 0.59
CA GLN A 138 -16.90 -3.50 1.96
C GLN A 138 -16.25 -2.17 2.32
N ASN A 139 -15.99 -1.96 3.61
CA ASN A 139 -15.19 -0.85 4.10
C ASN A 139 -14.16 -1.37 5.11
N PHE A 140 -12.89 -1.26 4.73
CA PHE A 140 -11.75 -1.63 5.57
C PHE A 140 -10.90 -0.43 6.00
N SER A 141 -11.43 0.78 5.85
CA SER A 141 -10.78 1.97 6.41
C SER A 141 -11.01 2.08 7.92
N GLY A 142 -10.10 2.74 8.61
CA GLY A 142 -10.17 2.94 10.05
C GLY A 142 -9.54 4.26 10.49
N GLU A 143 -9.91 4.72 11.67
CA GLU A 143 -9.34 5.94 12.27
C GLU A 143 -7.87 5.76 12.67
N LYS A 144 -7.46 4.52 12.90
CA LYS A 144 -6.10 4.15 13.30
C LYS A 144 -5.63 2.93 12.52
N VAL A 145 -4.41 3.00 12.02
CA VAL A 145 -3.73 1.89 11.35
C VAL A 145 -2.54 1.44 12.18
N ILE A 146 -2.47 0.15 12.46
CA ILE A 146 -1.32 -0.49 13.11
C ILE A 146 -0.66 -1.37 12.05
N THR A 147 0.62 -1.10 11.77
CA THR A 147 1.41 -1.87 10.80
C THR A 147 2.43 -2.73 11.55
N VAL A 148 2.35 -4.04 11.36
CA VAL A 148 3.34 -4.98 11.90
C VAL A 148 4.50 -5.06 10.91
N ILE A 149 5.69 -4.69 11.34
CA ILE A 149 6.89 -4.55 10.51
C ILE A 149 8.13 -5.15 11.19
N ASP A 150 9.14 -5.42 10.38
CA ASP A 150 10.51 -5.63 10.88
C ASP A 150 11.14 -4.29 11.27
N SER A 151 12.01 -4.28 12.28
CA SER A 151 12.68 -3.07 12.80
C SER A 151 13.44 -2.28 11.72
N ARG A 152 13.96 -2.96 10.69
CA ARG A 152 14.62 -2.33 9.53
C ARG A 152 13.69 -1.42 8.70
N GLN A 153 12.38 -1.57 8.88
CA GLN A 153 11.37 -0.75 8.20
C GLN A 153 10.86 0.41 9.06
N ALA A 154 11.35 0.57 10.30
CA ALA A 154 10.88 1.60 11.23
C ALA A 154 10.95 2.99 10.61
N ARG A 155 12.10 3.35 10.02
CA ARG A 155 12.31 4.65 9.37
C ARG A 155 11.27 4.95 8.28
N LEU A 156 10.90 3.95 7.49
CA LEU A 156 9.87 4.09 6.46
C LEU A 156 8.51 4.41 7.09
N GLN A 157 8.15 3.72 8.16
CA GLN A 157 6.88 3.92 8.84
C GLN A 157 6.81 5.26 9.57
N GLU A 158 7.93 5.78 10.08
CA GLU A 158 8.03 7.14 10.64
C GLU A 158 7.67 8.19 9.59
N ILE A 159 8.26 8.09 8.39
CA ILE A 159 7.96 9.00 7.27
C ILE A 159 6.48 8.91 6.89
N ILE A 160 5.92 7.70 6.75
CA ILE A 160 4.51 7.52 6.42
C ILE A 160 3.62 8.13 7.51
N THR A 161 3.94 7.90 8.78
CA THR A 161 3.18 8.44 9.91
C THR A 161 3.22 9.97 9.91
N MET A 162 4.38 10.55 9.69
CA MET A 162 4.55 12.00 9.56
C MET A 162 3.69 12.55 8.42
N LEU A 163 3.77 11.96 7.23
CA LEU A 163 2.94 12.40 6.10
C LEU A 163 1.45 12.28 6.40
N MET A 164 0.99 11.14 6.93
CA MET A 164 -0.43 10.93 7.24
C MET A 164 -0.95 11.91 8.30
N SER A 165 -0.11 12.34 9.25
CA SER A 165 -0.49 13.33 10.27
C SER A 165 -0.79 14.72 9.70
N LYS A 166 -0.26 15.03 8.51
CA LYS A 166 -0.49 16.32 7.83
C LYS A 166 -1.83 16.40 7.09
N PHE A 167 -2.50 15.25 6.90
CA PHE A 167 -3.82 15.19 6.26
C PHE A 167 -5.01 15.28 7.23
N LYS A 168 -4.74 15.44 8.53
CA LYS A 168 -5.75 15.58 9.58
C LYS A 168 -6.14 17.02 9.82
#